data_2060cca3cb6188435c052d85d305aff7
#
_entry.id   2060cca3cb6188435c052d85d305aff7
#
_cell.length_a   1.000
_cell.length_b   1.000
_cell.length_c   1.000
_cell.angle_alpha   90.00
_cell.angle_beta   90.00
_cell.angle_gamma   90.00
#
_symmetry.space_group_name_H-M   'P 1'
#
loop_
_entity.id
_entity.type
_entity.pdbx_description
1 polymer ?
#
loop_
_entity_poly.entity_id
_entity_poly.type
_entity_poly.pdbx_seq_one_letter_code
_entity_poly.pdbx_strand_id
1 'polypeptide(L)'
;MDVNTKALKKNAFRVTKERGKTASRVRVPGGHMDACYLSMIQDIAEKYGNGTVHITNRQGFEIPGIDYADMPKVNEMLQPIIEGLDINQTDPGTGYPASGTRNVSACIGNRVCPYACYDTTAFAKRIEKAIFPNDLHFKIALTGCPNDCAKVRMHDFGIMGMTLPHLDPSRCVNCGACVKYCRRKSVEALETVNYRPKRNEEKCIGCGECVLNCPASAWTRDEKKYYRLTLLGRTGKRNPRLGEDFIKWVDEDSIIKIILNTYKYVEHYIDRSAPGGKEHIGYIVDRTGFARV
;
A
#
# COMPACT_ATOMS: atom_id res chain seq x y z
N MET A 1 10.54 17.05 -32.16
CA MET A 1 10.38 17.86 -30.95
C MET A 1 11.11 17.17 -29.82
N ASP A 2 12.06 17.85 -29.22
CA ASP A 2 12.68 17.36 -27.97
C ASP A 2 11.66 17.54 -26.84
N VAL A 3 11.12 16.43 -26.37
CA VAL A 3 10.10 16.47 -25.33
C VAL A 3 10.75 16.71 -23.98
N ASN A 4 10.30 17.72 -23.29
CA ASN A 4 10.68 17.96 -21.92
C ASN A 4 10.15 16.82 -21.02
N THR A 5 10.99 15.83 -20.75
CA THR A 5 10.64 14.65 -19.93
C THR A 5 10.20 15.00 -18.51
N LYS A 6 10.58 16.19 -18.01
CA LYS A 6 10.10 16.70 -16.72
C LYS A 6 8.65 17.14 -16.80
N ALA A 7 8.26 17.78 -17.92
CA ALA A 7 6.86 18.19 -18.15
C ALA A 7 5.93 16.98 -18.27
N LEU A 8 6.33 15.92 -19.00
CA LEU A 8 5.58 14.66 -19.09
C LEU A 8 5.27 14.09 -17.71
N LYS A 9 6.29 13.99 -16.85
CA LYS A 9 6.16 13.43 -15.51
C LYS A 9 5.28 14.26 -14.57
N LYS A 10 5.10 15.54 -14.83
CA LYS A 10 4.21 16.41 -14.06
C LYS A 10 2.73 16.20 -14.37
N ASN A 11 2.42 15.64 -15.53
CA ASN A 11 1.04 15.55 -16.07
C ASN A 11 0.52 14.11 -16.19
N ALA A 12 0.88 13.23 -15.28
CA ALA A 12 0.49 11.81 -15.26
C ALA A 12 0.96 10.99 -16.48
N PHE A 13 1.94 11.48 -17.23
CA PHE A 13 2.52 10.78 -18.37
C PHE A 13 3.94 10.31 -18.09
N ARG A 14 4.37 9.29 -18.81
CA ARG A 14 5.72 8.76 -18.71
C ARG A 14 6.42 8.71 -20.06
N VAL A 15 7.74 8.81 -20.02
CA VAL A 15 8.57 8.57 -21.20
C VAL A 15 8.46 7.11 -21.63
N THR A 16 8.26 6.88 -22.91
CA THR A 16 8.28 5.56 -23.56
C THR A 16 9.54 5.42 -24.41
N LYS A 17 9.81 4.21 -24.92
CA LYS A 17 10.90 3.95 -25.87
C LYS A 17 10.62 4.47 -27.27
N GLU A 18 9.35 4.70 -27.61
CA GLU A 18 8.89 5.16 -28.90
C GLU A 18 8.89 6.69 -28.94
N ARG A 19 9.57 7.29 -29.94
CA ARG A 19 9.63 8.73 -30.11
C ARG A 19 8.25 9.27 -30.51
N GLY A 20 7.84 10.39 -29.92
CA GLY A 20 6.54 11.03 -30.20
C GLY A 20 5.39 10.43 -29.41
N LYS A 21 5.60 9.28 -28.76
CA LYS A 21 4.58 8.59 -27.99
C LYS A 21 4.86 8.64 -26.48
N THR A 22 3.79 8.60 -25.72
CA THR A 22 3.81 8.55 -24.27
C THR A 22 2.82 7.48 -23.76
N ALA A 23 2.79 7.27 -22.45
CA ALA A 23 1.74 6.50 -21.78
C ALA A 23 1.20 7.31 -20.61
N SER A 24 -0.12 7.39 -20.49
CA SER A 24 -0.72 7.90 -19.26
C SER A 24 -0.53 6.87 -18.13
N ARG A 25 -0.39 7.37 -16.90
CA ARG A 25 -0.28 6.51 -15.71
C ARG A 25 -1.30 6.97 -14.68
N VAL A 26 -2.34 6.18 -14.49
CA VAL A 26 -3.41 6.51 -13.56
C VAL A 26 -3.19 5.79 -12.23
N ARG A 27 -3.26 6.57 -11.16
CA ARG A 27 -3.21 6.07 -9.78
C ARG A 27 -4.57 5.49 -9.40
N VAL A 28 -4.55 4.37 -8.65
CA VAL A 28 -5.75 3.79 -8.07
C VAL A 28 -5.42 3.48 -6.60
N PRO A 29 -5.58 4.44 -5.69
CA PRO A 29 -5.24 4.25 -4.28
C PRO A 29 -5.97 3.06 -3.66
N GLY A 30 -5.19 2.11 -3.10
CA GLY A 30 -5.75 0.87 -2.57
C GLY A 30 -6.21 -0.14 -3.60
N GLY A 31 -5.97 0.11 -4.91
CA GLY A 31 -6.27 -0.84 -5.99
C GLY A 31 -7.75 -1.12 -6.24
N HIS A 32 -8.66 -0.25 -5.78
CA HIS A 32 -10.10 -0.44 -5.92
C HIS A 32 -10.73 0.78 -6.59
N MET A 33 -11.48 0.55 -7.66
CA MET A 33 -12.21 1.57 -8.40
C MET A 33 -13.57 1.03 -8.85
N ASP A 34 -14.49 1.91 -9.15
CA ASP A 34 -15.82 1.54 -9.66
C ASP A 34 -15.72 1.01 -11.09
N ALA A 35 -16.52 -0.03 -11.38
CA ALA A 35 -16.50 -0.69 -12.67
C ALA A 35 -16.94 0.22 -13.84
N CYS A 36 -17.71 1.27 -13.56
CA CYS A 36 -18.11 2.25 -14.57
C CYS A 36 -16.93 2.96 -15.25
N TYR A 37 -15.76 3.06 -14.58
CA TYR A 37 -14.57 3.65 -15.19
C TYR A 37 -13.91 2.77 -16.24
N LEU A 38 -14.22 1.47 -16.30
CA LEU A 38 -13.61 0.55 -17.27
C LEU A 38 -13.97 0.93 -18.70
N SER A 39 -15.22 1.36 -18.96
CA SER A 39 -15.63 1.82 -20.29
C SER A 39 -14.89 3.11 -20.71
N MET A 40 -14.72 4.04 -19.78
CA MET A 40 -13.98 5.28 -20.05
C MET A 40 -12.50 5.01 -20.35
N ILE A 41 -11.89 4.06 -19.61
CA ILE A 41 -10.51 3.63 -19.84
C ILE A 41 -10.37 2.96 -21.21
N GLN A 42 -11.35 2.14 -21.60
CA GLN A 42 -11.41 1.50 -22.90
C GLN A 42 -11.47 2.56 -24.01
N ASP A 43 -12.40 3.51 -23.93
CA ASP A 43 -12.56 4.58 -24.91
C ASP A 43 -11.26 5.37 -25.11
N ILE A 44 -10.57 5.71 -24.04
CA ILE A 44 -9.28 6.41 -24.13
C ILE A 44 -8.22 5.52 -24.80
N ALA A 45 -8.14 4.25 -24.43
CA ALA A 45 -7.16 3.32 -24.97
C ALA A 45 -7.36 3.07 -26.47
N GLU A 46 -8.61 2.96 -26.93
CA GLU A 46 -8.95 2.74 -28.33
C GLU A 46 -8.78 4.00 -29.18
N LYS A 47 -9.19 5.16 -28.65
CA LYS A 47 -9.19 6.42 -29.41
C LYS A 47 -7.82 7.11 -29.47
N TYR A 48 -7.06 7.09 -28.40
CA TYR A 48 -5.80 7.83 -28.26
C TYR A 48 -4.58 6.99 -27.99
N GLY A 49 -4.77 5.77 -27.49
CA GLY A 49 -3.71 4.82 -27.21
C GLY A 49 -3.47 3.83 -28.34
N ASN A 50 -2.89 2.70 -28.01
CA ASN A 50 -2.69 1.57 -28.92
C ASN A 50 -3.73 0.44 -28.72
N GLY A 51 -4.89 0.71 -28.13
CA GLY A 51 -5.94 -0.26 -27.84
C GLY A 51 -5.65 -1.21 -26.67
N THR A 52 -4.60 -0.93 -25.87
CA THR A 52 -4.24 -1.78 -24.73
C THR A 52 -4.16 -1.00 -23.42
N VAL A 53 -4.38 -1.71 -22.31
CA VAL A 53 -4.23 -1.19 -20.95
C VAL A 53 -3.28 -2.09 -20.17
N HIS A 54 -2.29 -1.51 -19.52
CA HIS A 54 -1.35 -2.23 -18.66
C HIS A 54 -1.68 -2.00 -17.18
N ILE A 55 -1.96 -3.07 -16.44
CA ILE A 55 -2.14 -3.02 -14.99
C ILE A 55 -0.78 -3.04 -14.33
N THR A 56 -0.47 -2.01 -13.55
CA THR A 56 0.85 -1.86 -12.93
C THR A 56 0.99 -2.70 -11.66
N ASN A 57 2.23 -3.03 -11.30
CA ASN A 57 2.54 -3.72 -10.03
C ASN A 57 2.07 -2.95 -8.78
N ARG A 58 1.67 -1.69 -8.94
CA ARG A 58 1.16 -0.86 -7.85
C ARG A 58 -0.32 -0.58 -7.97
N GLN A 59 -1.04 -1.45 -8.68
CA GLN A 59 -2.49 -1.44 -8.80
C GLN A 59 -3.09 -0.22 -9.52
N GLY A 60 -2.27 0.63 -10.12
CA GLY A 60 -2.73 1.61 -11.09
C GLY A 60 -2.75 0.99 -12.49
N PHE A 61 -3.09 1.79 -13.48
CA PHE A 61 -3.04 1.37 -14.88
C PHE A 61 -2.28 2.37 -15.75
N GLU A 62 -1.83 1.90 -16.92
CA GLU A 62 -1.18 2.71 -17.94
C GLU A 62 -1.85 2.48 -19.28
N ILE A 63 -2.07 3.54 -20.03
CA ILE A 63 -2.56 3.49 -21.40
C ILE A 63 -1.39 3.91 -22.31
N PRO A 64 -0.74 2.97 -23.01
CA PRO A 64 0.40 3.25 -23.88
C PRO A 64 -0.04 3.72 -25.28
N GLY A 65 0.90 4.32 -26.02
CA GLY A 65 0.73 4.67 -27.43
C GLY A 65 0.12 6.05 -27.68
N ILE A 66 -0.06 6.88 -26.66
CA ILE A 66 -0.65 8.22 -26.76
C ILE A 66 0.33 9.17 -27.46
N ASP A 67 -0.13 9.92 -28.48
CA ASP A 67 0.65 10.98 -29.08
C ASP A 67 0.77 12.18 -28.14
N TYR A 68 1.92 12.86 -28.18
CA TYR A 68 2.12 14.04 -27.33
C TYR A 68 1.07 15.16 -27.59
N ALA A 69 0.58 15.28 -28.82
CA ALA A 69 -0.43 16.26 -29.18
C ALA A 69 -1.80 15.99 -28.52
N ASP A 70 -2.08 14.73 -28.19
CA ASP A 70 -3.37 14.31 -27.62
C ASP A 70 -3.38 14.30 -26.08
N MET A 71 -2.23 14.55 -25.42
CA MET A 71 -2.15 14.57 -23.95
C MET A 71 -3.21 15.45 -23.27
N PRO A 72 -3.51 16.68 -23.74
CA PRO A 72 -4.54 17.51 -23.12
C PRO A 72 -5.93 16.89 -23.18
N LYS A 73 -6.30 16.29 -24.32
CA LYS A 73 -7.59 15.61 -24.49
C LYS A 73 -7.70 14.36 -23.61
N VAL A 74 -6.61 13.61 -23.51
CA VAL A 74 -6.56 12.43 -22.61
C VAL A 74 -6.70 12.86 -21.16
N ASN A 75 -6.06 13.95 -20.71
CA ASN A 75 -6.23 14.47 -19.37
C ASN A 75 -7.68 14.89 -19.08
N GLU A 76 -8.34 15.56 -20.04
CA GLU A 76 -9.74 15.92 -19.95
C GLU A 76 -10.64 14.68 -19.77
N MET A 77 -10.42 13.65 -20.59
CA MET A 77 -11.18 12.39 -20.49
C MET A 77 -10.87 11.59 -19.20
N LEU A 78 -9.69 11.72 -18.64
CA LEU A 78 -9.32 11.09 -17.38
C LEU A 78 -9.87 11.81 -16.14
N GLN A 79 -10.27 13.08 -16.27
CA GLN A 79 -10.68 13.93 -15.15
C GLN A 79 -11.81 13.31 -14.30
N PRO A 80 -12.89 12.74 -14.84
CA PRO A 80 -13.94 12.09 -14.04
C PRO A 80 -13.42 10.90 -13.23
N ILE A 81 -12.44 10.16 -13.77
CA ILE A 81 -11.81 9.02 -13.05
C ILE A 81 -10.97 9.55 -11.89
N ILE A 82 -10.21 10.62 -12.11
CA ILE A 82 -9.33 11.23 -11.10
C ILE A 82 -10.17 11.79 -9.95
N GLU A 83 -11.27 12.48 -10.26
CA GLU A 83 -12.22 12.99 -9.27
C GLU A 83 -12.92 11.87 -8.49
N GLY A 84 -13.43 10.86 -9.18
CA GLY A 84 -14.10 9.73 -8.54
C GLY A 84 -13.18 8.86 -7.68
N LEU A 85 -11.89 8.85 -7.97
CA LEU A 85 -10.86 8.21 -7.13
C LEU A 85 -10.34 9.12 -6.00
N ASP A 86 -10.82 10.37 -5.91
CA ASP A 86 -10.41 11.39 -4.94
C ASP A 86 -8.88 11.61 -4.93
N ILE A 87 -8.27 11.68 -6.13
CA ILE A 87 -6.83 11.90 -6.28
C ILE A 87 -6.56 13.40 -6.21
N ASN A 88 -5.65 13.80 -5.32
CA ASN A 88 -5.25 15.20 -5.21
C ASN A 88 -4.58 15.69 -6.50
N GLN A 89 -4.97 16.85 -6.96
CA GLN A 89 -4.42 17.55 -8.12
C GLN A 89 -3.99 18.97 -7.72
N THR A 90 -3.00 19.51 -8.43
CA THR A 90 -2.63 20.93 -8.29
C THR A 90 -3.64 21.79 -9.04
N ASP A 91 -3.91 21.42 -10.30
CA ASP A 91 -4.86 22.11 -11.17
C ASP A 91 -5.76 21.05 -11.86
N PRO A 92 -7.10 21.12 -11.72
CA PRO A 92 -8.02 20.22 -12.42
C PRO A 92 -7.81 20.27 -13.94
N GLY A 93 -7.91 19.12 -14.60
CA GLY A 93 -7.75 18.99 -16.06
C GLY A 93 -6.30 18.96 -16.57
N THR A 94 -5.32 19.22 -15.72
CA THR A 94 -3.89 19.19 -16.11
C THR A 94 -3.19 17.89 -15.72
N GLY A 95 -3.92 16.95 -15.07
CA GLY A 95 -3.37 15.71 -14.52
C GLY A 95 -2.66 15.93 -13.19
N TYR A 96 -1.71 15.05 -12.88
CA TYR A 96 -0.95 15.05 -11.62
C TYR A 96 0.44 14.46 -11.81
N PRO A 97 1.39 14.61 -10.84
CA PRO A 97 2.73 14.08 -10.99
C PRO A 97 2.76 12.55 -11.09
N ALA A 98 3.30 12.01 -12.20
CA ALA A 98 3.51 10.57 -12.40
C ALA A 98 4.77 10.04 -11.70
N SER A 99 5.57 10.94 -11.09
CA SER A 99 6.82 10.63 -10.38
C SER A 99 6.72 11.04 -8.92
N GLY A 100 7.74 10.72 -8.11
CA GLY A 100 7.73 10.98 -6.67
C GLY A 100 7.09 9.84 -5.89
N THR A 101 6.25 10.18 -4.93
CA THR A 101 5.49 9.22 -4.12
C THR A 101 4.63 8.31 -4.99
N ARG A 102 4.81 7.01 -4.82
CA ARG A 102 4.11 5.99 -5.62
C ARG A 102 2.70 5.76 -5.12
N ASN A 103 1.82 5.26 -6.03
CA ASN A 103 0.47 4.82 -5.65
C ASN A 103 0.52 3.91 -4.43
N VAL A 104 -0.32 4.16 -3.44
CA VAL A 104 -0.43 3.31 -2.24
C VAL A 104 -1.17 2.03 -2.64
N SER A 105 -0.48 0.89 -2.57
CA SER A 105 -1.04 -0.41 -2.92
C SER A 105 -1.60 -1.11 -1.69
N ALA A 106 -2.67 -1.90 -1.87
CA ALA A 106 -3.32 -2.63 -0.78
C ALA A 106 -3.87 -3.97 -1.24
N CYS A 107 -4.00 -4.94 -0.34
CA CYS A 107 -4.79 -6.13 -0.62
C CYS A 107 -6.29 -5.78 -0.58
N ILE A 108 -7.16 -6.72 -0.98
CA ILE A 108 -8.62 -6.51 -1.05
C ILE A 108 -9.27 -6.12 0.30
N GLY A 109 -8.61 -6.41 1.43
CA GLY A 109 -9.08 -6.04 2.75
C GLY A 109 -10.35 -6.76 3.19
N ASN A 110 -10.95 -6.25 4.27
CA ASN A 110 -12.14 -6.86 4.88
C ASN A 110 -13.44 -6.61 4.10
N ARG A 111 -13.38 -5.91 2.98
CA ARG A 111 -14.50 -5.83 2.04
C ARG A 111 -14.90 -7.19 1.49
N VAL A 112 -13.92 -8.10 1.35
CA VAL A 112 -14.11 -9.45 0.79
C VAL A 112 -13.42 -10.51 1.64
N CYS A 113 -12.20 -10.25 2.15
CA CYS A 113 -11.37 -11.25 2.79
C CYS A 113 -11.74 -11.42 4.29
N PRO A 114 -12.12 -12.62 4.75
CA PRO A 114 -12.49 -12.86 6.15
C PRO A 114 -11.29 -12.77 7.11
N TYR A 115 -10.06 -12.91 6.60
CA TYR A 115 -8.83 -12.78 7.41
C TYR A 115 -8.47 -11.32 7.70
N ALA A 116 -8.87 -10.40 6.84
CA ALA A 116 -8.48 -9.01 6.98
C ALA A 116 -9.12 -8.34 8.21
N CYS A 117 -8.35 -7.52 8.88
CA CYS A 117 -8.74 -6.86 10.13
C CYS A 117 -9.34 -5.47 9.90
N TYR A 118 -9.22 -4.92 8.68
CA TYR A 118 -9.66 -3.55 8.38
C TYR A 118 -9.90 -3.35 6.87
N ASP A 119 -10.54 -2.24 6.51
CA ASP A 119 -10.70 -1.78 5.13
C ASP A 119 -9.39 -1.16 4.63
N THR A 120 -8.61 -1.97 3.94
CA THR A 120 -7.31 -1.58 3.40
C THR A 120 -7.42 -0.50 2.35
N THR A 121 -8.50 -0.47 1.55
CA THR A 121 -8.73 0.56 0.54
C THR A 121 -9.02 1.91 1.18
N ALA A 122 -9.90 1.96 2.18
CA ALA A 122 -10.21 3.20 2.89
C ALA A 122 -8.96 3.80 3.52
N PHE A 123 -8.15 2.97 4.19
CA PHE A 123 -6.90 3.45 4.79
C PHE A 123 -5.85 3.85 3.77
N ALA A 124 -5.73 3.11 2.63
CA ALA A 124 -4.84 3.49 1.55
C ALA A 124 -5.21 4.87 0.94
N LYS A 125 -6.51 5.13 0.71
CA LYS A 125 -6.99 6.44 0.25
C LYS A 125 -6.67 7.55 1.25
N ARG A 126 -6.85 7.29 2.54
CA ARG A 126 -6.54 8.25 3.60
C ARG A 126 -5.04 8.59 3.67
N ILE A 127 -4.15 7.58 3.53
CA ILE A 127 -2.71 7.80 3.44
C ILE A 127 -2.38 8.57 2.17
N GLU A 128 -2.88 8.14 1.00
CA GLU A 128 -2.66 8.80 -0.28
C GLU A 128 -2.98 10.29 -0.20
N LYS A 129 -4.13 10.64 0.38
CA LYS A 129 -4.58 12.02 0.53
C LYS A 129 -3.65 12.85 1.42
N ALA A 130 -3.03 12.22 2.43
CA ALA A 130 -2.10 12.90 3.33
C ALA A 130 -0.72 13.16 2.72
N ILE A 131 -0.28 12.34 1.74
CA ILE A 131 1.10 12.36 1.25
C ILE A 131 1.24 12.74 -0.22
N PHE A 132 0.18 12.73 -1.01
CA PHE A 132 0.23 13.00 -2.44
C PHE A 132 -0.45 14.35 -2.77
N PRO A 133 0.11 15.15 -3.69
CA PRO A 133 1.36 14.95 -4.43
C PRO A 133 2.62 15.24 -3.60
N ASN A 134 3.69 14.48 -3.84
CA ASN A 134 5.00 14.71 -3.23
C ASN A 134 6.12 14.14 -4.12
N ASP A 135 7.22 14.88 -4.28
CA ASP A 135 8.34 14.52 -5.16
C ASP A 135 9.26 13.44 -4.58
N LEU A 136 9.20 13.19 -3.27
CA LEU A 136 10.00 12.16 -2.62
C LEU A 136 9.57 10.78 -3.06
N HIS A 137 10.54 9.92 -3.30
CA HIS A 137 10.28 8.58 -3.82
C HIS A 137 9.99 7.58 -2.70
N PHE A 138 8.71 7.45 -2.37
CA PHE A 138 8.23 6.46 -1.41
C PHE A 138 7.33 5.40 -2.03
N LYS A 139 7.38 4.20 -1.46
CA LYS A 139 6.52 3.07 -1.78
C LYS A 139 5.87 2.57 -0.50
N ILE A 140 4.55 2.67 -0.44
CA ILE A 140 3.73 2.25 0.70
C ILE A 140 2.83 1.11 0.23
N ALA A 141 2.70 0.08 1.05
CA ALA A 141 1.80 -1.03 0.80
C ALA A 141 1.08 -1.47 2.08
N LEU A 142 -0.19 -1.86 1.91
CA LEU A 142 -1.07 -2.28 3.00
C LEU A 142 -1.53 -3.72 2.81
N THR A 143 -1.55 -4.49 3.89
CA THR A 143 -2.19 -5.81 3.91
C THR A 143 -3.14 -5.92 5.09
N GLY A 144 -4.28 -6.57 4.88
CA GLY A 144 -5.35 -6.66 5.87
C GLY A 144 -5.03 -7.57 7.07
N CYS A 145 -4.03 -8.46 6.95
CA CYS A 145 -3.65 -9.40 8.01
C CYS A 145 -2.21 -9.91 7.81
N PRO A 146 -1.65 -10.66 8.77
CA PRO A 146 -0.28 -11.20 8.70
C PRO A 146 0.00 -12.24 7.59
N ASN A 147 -0.98 -12.64 6.77
CA ASN A 147 -0.71 -13.46 5.57
C ASN A 147 0.08 -12.70 4.49
N ASP A 148 0.16 -11.37 4.60
CA ASP A 148 0.99 -10.48 3.78
C ASP A 148 0.85 -10.71 2.26
N CYS A 149 -0.39 -10.77 1.76
CA CYS A 149 -0.67 -10.94 0.33
C CYS A 149 -0.09 -9.80 -0.53
N ALA A 150 -0.01 -8.58 0.00
CA ALA A 150 0.56 -7.43 -0.68
C ALA A 150 2.08 -7.32 -0.58
N LYS A 151 2.76 -8.27 0.10
CA LYS A 151 4.22 -8.29 0.29
C LYS A 151 4.76 -6.98 0.85
N VAL A 152 4.10 -6.48 1.91
CA VAL A 152 4.36 -5.15 2.46
C VAL A 152 5.80 -4.98 2.93
N ARG A 153 6.47 -6.05 3.38
CA ARG A 153 7.88 -6.02 3.79
C ARG A 153 8.87 -5.72 2.64
N MET A 154 8.40 -5.70 1.39
CA MET A 154 9.23 -5.34 0.22
C MET A 154 9.14 -3.84 -0.12
N HIS A 155 8.51 -3.04 0.72
CA HIS A 155 8.23 -1.62 0.49
C HIS A 155 8.92 -0.73 1.53
N ASP A 156 9.08 0.56 1.21
CA ASP A 156 9.68 1.53 2.14
C ASP A 156 8.85 1.62 3.43
N PHE A 157 7.51 1.58 3.29
CA PHE A 157 6.55 1.39 4.38
C PHE A 157 5.66 0.19 4.11
N GLY A 158 5.60 -0.72 5.07
CA GLY A 158 4.69 -1.86 5.06
C GLY A 158 3.72 -1.78 6.23
N ILE A 159 2.41 -1.74 5.95
CA ILE A 159 1.37 -1.67 6.98
C ILE A 159 0.57 -2.97 6.97
N MET A 160 0.54 -3.64 8.10
CA MET A 160 -0.10 -4.95 8.25
C MET A 160 -1.16 -4.90 9.36
N GLY A 161 -2.39 -5.24 9.03
CA GLY A 161 -3.47 -5.33 10.02
C GLY A 161 -3.25 -6.45 11.01
N MET A 162 -3.61 -6.19 12.26
CA MET A 162 -3.54 -7.13 13.36
C MET A 162 -4.86 -7.12 14.14
N THR A 163 -5.21 -8.23 14.76
CA THR A 163 -6.33 -8.30 15.70
C THR A 163 -5.87 -8.80 17.05
N LEU A 164 -6.41 -8.22 18.12
CA LEU A 164 -6.26 -8.75 19.46
C LEU A 164 -7.41 -9.74 19.71
N PRO A 165 -7.11 -11.06 19.84
CA PRO A 165 -8.16 -12.03 20.09
C PRO A 165 -8.51 -12.11 21.57
N HIS A 166 -9.82 -12.10 21.87
CA HIS A 166 -10.37 -12.28 23.20
C HIS A 166 -11.08 -13.63 23.32
N LEU A 167 -10.84 -14.35 24.39
CA LEU A 167 -11.51 -15.62 24.70
C LEU A 167 -12.65 -15.38 25.66
N ASP A 168 -13.85 -15.82 25.31
CA ASP A 168 -14.95 -16.02 26.23
C ASP A 168 -14.88 -17.47 26.80
N PRO A 169 -14.50 -17.64 28.08
CA PRO A 169 -14.38 -18.96 28.67
C PRO A 169 -15.72 -19.71 28.79
N SER A 170 -16.84 -19.00 28.87
CA SER A 170 -18.18 -19.61 29.00
C SER A 170 -18.62 -20.34 27.74
N ARG A 171 -18.17 -19.87 26.57
CA ARG A 171 -18.46 -20.45 25.26
C ARG A 171 -17.44 -21.51 24.83
N CYS A 172 -16.30 -21.60 25.52
CA CYS A 172 -15.22 -22.49 25.11
C CYS A 172 -15.53 -23.95 25.47
N VAL A 173 -15.61 -24.80 24.45
CA VAL A 173 -15.85 -26.24 24.57
C VAL A 173 -14.57 -27.08 24.63
N ASN A 174 -13.40 -26.44 24.78
CA ASN A 174 -12.10 -27.06 24.92
C ASN A 174 -11.68 -28.04 23.79
N CYS A 175 -12.14 -27.79 22.57
CA CYS A 175 -11.89 -28.65 21.39
C CYS A 175 -10.46 -28.57 20.85
N GLY A 176 -9.64 -27.62 21.28
CA GLY A 176 -8.24 -27.46 20.85
C GLY A 176 -8.04 -26.94 19.43
N ALA A 177 -9.12 -26.63 18.66
CA ALA A 177 -9.02 -26.17 17.28
C ALA A 177 -8.14 -24.93 17.14
N CYS A 178 -8.31 -23.91 17.99
CA CYS A 178 -7.52 -22.69 17.97
C CYS A 178 -6.02 -22.92 18.15
N VAL A 179 -5.63 -23.85 19.02
CA VAL A 179 -4.22 -24.24 19.24
C VAL A 179 -3.66 -24.92 17.99
N LYS A 180 -4.43 -25.87 17.41
CA LYS A 180 -4.06 -26.57 16.18
C LYS A 180 -3.82 -25.60 15.02
N TYR A 181 -4.72 -24.63 14.79
CA TYR A 181 -4.57 -23.66 13.71
C TYR A 181 -3.43 -22.67 13.97
N CYS A 182 -3.19 -22.28 15.22
CA CYS A 182 -2.05 -21.44 15.58
C CYS A 182 -0.71 -22.12 15.23
N ARG A 183 -0.58 -23.43 15.50
CA ARG A 183 0.60 -24.23 15.13
C ARG A 183 0.76 -24.39 13.62
N ARG A 184 -0.33 -24.64 12.88
CA ARG A 184 -0.28 -24.75 11.40
C ARG A 184 0.25 -23.51 10.72
N LYS A 185 0.11 -22.34 11.34
CA LYS A 185 0.65 -21.06 10.84
C LYS A 185 2.06 -20.76 11.39
N SER A 186 2.69 -21.72 12.04
CA SER A 186 4.02 -21.58 12.65
C SER A 186 4.15 -20.41 13.63
N VAL A 187 3.03 -20.00 14.25
CA VAL A 187 2.99 -18.90 15.23
C VAL A 187 3.20 -19.42 16.64
N GLU A 188 2.57 -20.57 16.96
CA GLU A 188 2.68 -21.26 18.26
C GLU A 188 2.45 -20.35 19.48
N ALA A 189 1.57 -19.37 19.33
CA ALA A 189 1.21 -18.43 20.39
C ALA A 189 0.07 -18.94 21.29
N LEU A 190 -0.54 -20.10 20.97
CA LEU A 190 -1.59 -20.72 21.76
C LEU A 190 -1.15 -22.11 22.24
N GLU A 191 -1.34 -22.36 23.52
CA GLU A 191 -1.14 -23.65 24.17
C GLU A 191 -2.38 -24.02 24.98
N THR A 192 -2.51 -25.30 25.31
CA THR A 192 -3.57 -25.76 26.21
C THR A 192 -2.98 -25.89 27.63
N VAL A 193 -3.55 -25.12 28.57
CA VAL A 193 -3.20 -25.13 29.98
C VAL A 193 -4.45 -25.43 30.78
N ASN A 194 -4.47 -26.42 31.62
CA ASN A 194 -5.63 -26.83 32.41
C ASN A 194 -6.90 -26.96 31.56
N TYR A 195 -6.79 -27.68 30.43
CA TYR A 195 -7.87 -27.90 29.45
C TYR A 195 -8.41 -26.61 28.76
N ARG A 196 -7.74 -25.46 28.89
CA ARG A 196 -8.16 -24.21 28.25
C ARG A 196 -7.05 -23.63 27.39
N PRO A 197 -7.39 -22.98 26.26
CA PRO A 197 -6.40 -22.30 25.44
C PRO A 197 -5.88 -21.05 26.18
N LYS A 198 -4.57 -20.96 26.32
CA LYS A 198 -3.86 -19.80 26.86
C LYS A 198 -3.03 -19.15 25.75
N ARG A 199 -3.12 -17.82 25.64
CA ARG A 199 -2.36 -17.05 24.64
C ARG A 199 -1.07 -16.49 25.24
N ASN A 200 0.02 -16.71 24.53
CA ASN A 200 1.28 -16.01 24.74
C ASN A 200 1.24 -14.71 23.91
N GLU A 201 1.28 -13.57 24.58
CA GLU A 201 1.15 -12.24 23.94
C GLU A 201 2.35 -11.87 23.09
N GLU A 202 3.57 -12.23 23.53
CA GLU A 202 4.81 -11.92 22.81
C GLU A 202 4.91 -12.68 21.49
N LYS A 203 4.48 -13.94 21.47
CA LYS A 203 4.46 -14.76 20.25
C LYS A 203 3.30 -14.43 19.32
N CYS A 204 2.24 -13.83 19.84
CA CYS A 204 1.03 -13.56 19.05
C CYS A 204 1.26 -12.48 17.99
N ILE A 205 1.04 -12.85 16.73
CA ILE A 205 1.19 -11.94 15.58
C ILE A 205 -0.13 -11.26 15.16
N GLY A 206 -1.22 -11.50 15.89
CA GLY A 206 -2.52 -10.89 15.61
C GLY A 206 -3.17 -11.37 14.31
N CYS A 207 -2.94 -12.61 13.87
CA CYS A 207 -3.48 -13.13 12.61
C CYS A 207 -4.98 -13.47 12.63
N GLY A 208 -5.59 -13.62 13.82
CA GLY A 208 -7.02 -13.93 13.95
C GLY A 208 -7.44 -15.35 13.59
N GLU A 209 -6.50 -16.28 13.34
CA GLU A 209 -6.80 -17.68 13.01
C GLU A 209 -7.60 -18.38 14.11
N CYS A 210 -7.32 -18.07 15.37
CA CYS A 210 -8.05 -18.59 16.52
C CYS A 210 -9.53 -18.14 16.52
N VAL A 211 -9.81 -16.96 16.02
CA VAL A 211 -11.18 -16.42 15.89
C VAL A 211 -11.91 -17.13 14.76
N LEU A 212 -11.29 -17.18 13.58
CA LEU A 212 -11.93 -17.73 12.38
C LEU A 212 -12.20 -19.23 12.46
N ASN A 213 -11.39 -19.96 13.21
CA ASN A 213 -11.48 -21.41 13.30
C ASN A 213 -12.04 -21.92 14.64
N CYS A 214 -12.68 -21.06 15.42
CA CYS A 214 -13.35 -21.45 16.63
C CYS A 214 -14.78 -21.92 16.35
N PRO A 215 -15.10 -23.23 16.45
CA PRO A 215 -16.44 -23.74 16.13
C PRO A 215 -17.52 -23.26 17.09
N ALA A 216 -17.12 -22.92 18.34
CA ALA A 216 -18.01 -22.40 19.37
C ALA A 216 -18.09 -20.87 19.40
N SER A 217 -17.39 -20.17 18.47
CA SER A 217 -17.27 -18.72 18.45
C SER A 217 -16.87 -18.12 19.80
N ALA A 218 -16.07 -18.85 20.57
CA ALA A 218 -15.57 -18.42 21.87
C ALA A 218 -14.45 -17.39 21.77
N TRP A 219 -13.74 -17.33 20.62
CA TRP A 219 -12.78 -16.28 20.32
C TRP A 219 -13.43 -15.19 19.50
N THR A 220 -13.24 -13.92 19.90
CA THR A 220 -13.71 -12.73 19.21
C THR A 220 -12.54 -11.81 18.86
N ARG A 221 -12.72 -10.90 17.92
CA ARG A 221 -11.77 -9.83 17.63
C ARG A 221 -12.07 -8.62 18.51
N ASP A 222 -11.04 -7.89 18.89
CA ASP A 222 -11.19 -6.56 19.47
C ASP A 222 -11.88 -5.63 18.46
N GLU A 223 -12.70 -4.70 18.93
CA GLU A 223 -13.30 -3.65 18.12
C GLU A 223 -12.26 -2.66 17.62
N LYS A 224 -11.22 -2.42 18.43
CA LYS A 224 -10.10 -1.56 18.08
C LYS A 224 -9.24 -2.23 17.01
N LYS A 225 -8.89 -1.45 15.99
CA LYS A 225 -8.00 -1.88 14.92
C LYS A 225 -6.56 -1.63 15.32
N TYR A 226 -5.73 -2.63 15.11
CA TYR A 226 -4.30 -2.57 15.40
C TYR A 226 -3.49 -2.86 14.14
N TYR A 227 -2.31 -2.30 14.11
CA TYR A 227 -1.41 -2.40 12.97
C TYR A 227 0.02 -2.69 13.41
N ARG A 228 0.74 -3.34 12.51
CA ARG A 228 2.19 -3.43 12.51
C ARG A 228 2.71 -2.58 11.38
N LEU A 229 3.68 -1.73 11.67
CA LEU A 229 4.41 -0.96 10.68
C LEU A 229 5.80 -1.55 10.49
N THR A 230 6.18 -1.81 9.24
CA THR A 230 7.55 -2.19 8.85
C THR A 230 8.15 -1.10 7.99
N LEU A 231 9.45 -0.88 8.12
CA LEU A 231 10.19 0.16 7.40
C LEU A 231 11.35 -0.43 6.61
N LEU A 232 11.80 0.31 5.59
CA LEU A 232 13.07 0.15 4.87
C LEU A 232 13.14 -1.08 3.94
N GLY A 233 12.01 -1.71 3.59
CA GLY A 233 11.99 -2.77 2.60
C GLY A 233 12.33 -2.26 1.21
N ARG A 234 13.18 -2.98 0.49
CA ARG A 234 13.53 -2.72 -0.90
C ARG A 234 13.99 -3.99 -1.61
N THR A 235 13.60 -4.18 -2.86
CA THR A 235 13.95 -5.39 -3.62
C THR A 235 14.69 -5.10 -4.91
N GLY A 236 14.85 -3.82 -5.27
CA GLY A 236 15.51 -3.42 -6.52
C GLY A 236 17.00 -3.14 -6.36
N LYS A 237 17.75 -3.31 -7.45
CA LYS A 237 19.18 -2.98 -7.59
C LYS A 237 20.08 -3.73 -6.60
N ARG A 238 21.08 -3.01 -6.04
CA ARG A 238 22.01 -3.56 -5.05
C ARG A 238 21.39 -3.60 -3.66
N ASN A 239 21.78 -4.57 -2.87
CA ASN A 239 21.40 -4.72 -1.46
C ASN A 239 19.88 -4.80 -1.25
N PRO A 240 19.17 -5.79 -1.84
CA PRO A 240 17.79 -6.04 -1.51
C PRO A 240 17.68 -6.42 -0.04
N ARG A 241 16.64 -5.92 0.64
CA ARG A 241 16.33 -6.29 2.03
C ARG A 241 14.84 -6.26 2.30
N LEU A 242 14.38 -7.07 3.23
CA LEU A 242 13.03 -7.00 3.74
C LEU A 242 12.92 -5.89 4.77
N GLY A 243 11.76 -5.27 4.84
CA GLY A 243 11.46 -4.28 5.87
C GLY A 243 11.47 -4.88 7.27
N GLU A 244 12.02 -4.13 8.21
CA GLU A 244 12.09 -4.48 9.63
C GLU A 244 10.84 -4.01 10.38
N ASP A 245 10.46 -4.73 11.42
CA ASP A 245 9.36 -4.32 12.30
C ASP A 245 9.79 -3.03 13.05
N PHE A 246 9.08 -1.94 12.80
CA PHE A 246 9.31 -0.66 13.46
C PHE A 246 8.46 -0.51 14.71
N ILE A 247 7.16 -0.74 14.59
CA ILE A 247 6.22 -0.67 15.71
C ILE A 247 5.06 -1.64 15.50
N LYS A 248 4.52 -2.16 16.59
CA LYS A 248 3.36 -3.08 16.61
C LYS A 248 2.26 -2.52 17.52
N TRP A 249 1.04 -2.96 17.29
CA TRP A 249 -0.14 -2.61 18.11
C TRP A 249 -0.45 -1.11 18.11
N VAL A 250 -0.20 -0.44 16.99
CA VAL A 250 -0.41 0.99 16.77
C VAL A 250 -1.73 1.25 16.03
N ASP A 251 -2.30 2.44 16.19
CA ASP A 251 -3.51 2.90 15.49
C ASP A 251 -3.20 3.62 14.16
N GLU A 252 -4.25 3.92 13.38
CA GLU A 252 -4.12 4.56 12.06
C GLU A 252 -3.53 5.98 12.13
N ASP A 253 -3.94 6.78 13.11
CA ASP A 253 -3.50 8.18 13.23
C ASP A 253 -2.01 8.25 13.56
N SER A 254 -1.55 7.36 14.42
CA SER A 254 -0.12 7.23 14.75
C SER A 254 0.69 6.82 13.52
N ILE A 255 0.18 5.89 12.69
CA ILE A 255 0.84 5.50 11.45
C ILE A 255 0.96 6.69 10.49
N ILE A 256 -0.10 7.47 10.29
CA ILE A 256 -0.06 8.64 9.42
C ILE A 256 0.95 9.66 9.94
N LYS A 257 0.99 9.92 11.24
CA LYS A 257 1.98 10.82 11.86
C LYS A 257 3.41 10.32 11.62
N ILE A 258 3.67 9.02 11.80
CA ILE A 258 4.99 8.41 11.55
C ILE A 258 5.37 8.59 10.07
N ILE A 259 4.45 8.31 9.14
CA ILE A 259 4.71 8.50 7.70
C ILE A 259 5.08 9.95 7.42
N LEU A 260 4.27 10.92 7.87
CA LEU A 260 4.53 12.36 7.64
C LEU A 260 5.85 12.83 8.26
N ASN A 261 6.19 12.35 9.45
CA ASN A 261 7.47 12.68 10.08
C ASN A 261 8.64 12.05 9.30
N THR A 262 8.46 10.85 8.76
CA THR A 262 9.50 10.22 7.93
C THR A 262 9.70 10.97 6.61
N TYR A 263 8.64 11.56 6.03
CA TYR A 263 8.80 12.46 4.87
C TYR A 263 9.67 13.66 5.22
N LYS A 264 9.42 14.32 6.36
CA LYS A 264 10.24 15.44 6.85
C LYS A 264 11.70 15.03 7.10
N TYR A 265 11.90 13.85 7.71
CA TYR A 265 13.23 13.28 7.91
C TYR A 265 13.97 13.07 6.59
N VAL A 266 13.33 12.45 5.60
CA VAL A 266 13.94 12.25 4.28
C VAL A 266 14.22 13.59 3.59
N GLU A 267 13.31 14.55 3.65
CA GLU A 267 13.50 15.87 3.05
C GLU A 267 14.72 16.62 3.66
N HIS A 268 14.93 16.44 4.95
CA HIS A 268 16.05 17.03 5.67
C HIS A 268 17.40 16.37 5.34
N TYR A 269 17.42 15.04 5.24
CA TYR A 269 18.67 14.29 5.10
C TYR A 269 18.99 13.83 3.66
N ILE A 270 18.09 14.02 2.69
CA ILE A 270 18.28 13.55 1.33
C ILE A 270 19.50 14.19 0.66
N ASP A 271 20.37 13.36 0.09
CA ASP A 271 21.44 13.83 -0.80
C ASP A 271 20.87 14.11 -2.19
N ARG A 272 20.70 15.39 -2.52
CA ARG A 272 20.19 15.83 -3.82
C ARG A 272 21.23 15.70 -4.94
N SER A 273 22.49 15.46 -4.60
CA SER A 273 23.56 15.19 -5.58
C SER A 273 23.64 13.71 -5.98
N ALA A 274 22.94 12.84 -5.27
CA ALA A 274 22.88 11.43 -5.61
C ALA A 274 22.37 11.18 -7.04
N PRO A 275 22.84 10.11 -7.73
CA PRO A 275 22.48 9.82 -9.11
C PRO A 275 20.96 9.77 -9.31
N GLY A 276 20.46 10.65 -10.21
CA GLY A 276 19.02 10.81 -10.46
C GLY A 276 18.29 11.73 -9.47
N GLY A 277 19.00 12.39 -8.53
CA GLY A 277 18.43 13.34 -7.57
C GLY A 277 17.42 12.73 -6.60
N LYS A 278 17.43 11.40 -6.42
CA LYS A 278 16.42 10.65 -5.67
C LYS A 278 17.08 9.56 -4.82
N GLU A 279 17.56 9.94 -3.67
CA GLU A 279 18.00 8.97 -2.69
C GLU A 279 16.79 8.29 -2.03
N HIS A 280 16.80 6.95 -1.93
CA HIS A 280 15.75 6.22 -1.22
C HIS A 280 15.99 6.24 0.28
N ILE A 281 14.93 6.23 1.06
CA ILE A 281 14.97 6.23 2.53
C ILE A 281 15.94 5.19 3.11
N GLY A 282 16.00 4.00 2.55
CA GLY A 282 16.90 2.97 3.04
C GLY A 282 18.38 3.34 2.95
N TYR A 283 18.81 4.11 1.94
CA TYR A 283 20.18 4.59 1.85
C TYR A 283 20.45 5.75 2.81
N ILE A 284 19.45 6.62 3.00
CA ILE A 284 19.54 7.73 3.96
C ILE A 284 19.74 7.15 5.36
N VAL A 285 18.94 6.15 5.73
CA VAL A 285 19.03 5.51 7.05
C VAL A 285 20.35 4.76 7.23
N ASP A 286 20.83 4.05 6.19
CA ASP A 286 22.13 3.38 6.21
C ASP A 286 23.27 4.37 6.51
N ARG A 287 23.15 5.61 6.02
CA ARG A 287 24.15 6.69 6.20
C ARG A 287 24.00 7.46 7.51
N THR A 288 22.77 7.68 7.98
CA THR A 288 22.49 8.56 9.13
C THR A 288 22.23 7.80 10.43
N GLY A 289 21.95 6.51 10.35
CA GLY A 289 21.61 5.63 11.47
C GLY A 289 20.10 5.53 11.74
N PHE A 290 19.64 4.34 12.09
CA PHE A 290 18.21 4.03 12.32
C PHE A 290 17.61 4.80 13.52
N ALA A 291 18.42 5.11 14.53
CA ALA A 291 17.95 5.82 15.72
C ALA A 291 17.48 7.27 15.46
N ARG A 292 17.67 7.78 14.24
CA ARG A 292 17.25 9.13 13.85
C ARG A 292 15.92 9.16 13.07
N VAL A 293 15.40 8.00 12.72
CA VAL A 293 14.10 7.86 12.07
C VAL A 293 12.96 7.85 13.09
#